data_dd318db481e8e998da81136237ac89fb
#
_entry.id   dd318db481e8e998da81136237ac89fb
#
_cell.length_a   1.000
_cell.length_b   1.000
_cell.length_c   1.000
_cell.angle_alpha   90.00
_cell.angle_beta   90.00
_cell.angle_gamma   90.00
#
_symmetry.space_group_name_H-M   'P 1'
#
loop_
_entity.id
_entity.type
_entity.pdbx_description
1 polymer ?
#
loop_
_entity_poly.entity_id
_entity_poly.type
_entity_poly.pdbx_seq_one_letter_code
_entity_poly.pdbx_strand_id
1 'polypeptide(L)'
;MSEGAIKALLFDLDDTLLINDMSEFSPHYFEALKKRVKPVCSPEVFMDALDAAMHAVWKNDGQNGKNAKVFWKTFAPRLDCDRNKIEAVLETFYAKDFESLRKHTRTDPHARPLMDLVFEKGFQVAIVTQPVFPREAILARLRWAGVGVARYDYDYITTYENMGACKPHPDFFATVIEHLGRDAAECLMIGDSPDADLPARRLGMHTFWVDRGRIPKLPAAASDARGNLRDLITLVETGEIHDL
;
A
#
# COMPACT_ATOMS: atom_id res chain seq x y z
N MET A 1 -18.29 -15.33 -20.84
CA MET A 1 -17.05 -14.67 -20.41
C MET A 1 -16.00 -15.75 -20.43
N SER A 2 -14.87 -15.52 -21.09
CA SER A 2 -13.77 -16.50 -21.19
C SER A 2 -13.27 -16.87 -19.79
N GLU A 3 -13.05 -18.16 -19.51
CA GLU A 3 -12.28 -18.61 -18.35
C GLU A 3 -10.91 -17.92 -18.42
N GLY A 4 -10.53 -17.22 -17.34
CA GLY A 4 -9.23 -16.55 -17.21
C GLY A 4 -9.20 -15.04 -17.49
N ALA A 5 -10.33 -14.38 -17.82
CA ALA A 5 -10.34 -12.92 -17.98
C ALA A 5 -10.07 -12.22 -16.65
N ILE A 6 -9.20 -11.19 -16.65
CA ILE A 6 -8.96 -10.33 -15.49
C ILE A 6 -10.26 -9.63 -15.08
N LYS A 7 -10.61 -9.71 -13.79
CA LYS A 7 -11.82 -9.13 -13.21
C LYS A 7 -11.54 -8.17 -12.07
N ALA A 8 -10.37 -8.32 -11.40
CA ALA A 8 -9.96 -7.50 -10.28
C ALA A 8 -8.55 -6.91 -10.52
N LEU A 9 -8.42 -5.61 -10.24
CA LEU A 9 -7.17 -4.87 -10.33
C LEU A 9 -6.73 -4.47 -8.92
N LEU A 10 -5.55 -4.91 -8.53
CA LEU A 10 -4.97 -4.71 -7.23
C LEU A 10 -3.80 -3.72 -7.36
N PHE A 11 -4.01 -2.50 -6.93
CA PHE A 11 -3.02 -1.43 -7.06
C PHE A 11 -2.21 -1.24 -5.79
N ASP A 12 -0.90 -1.29 -5.89
CA ASP A 12 -0.06 -0.66 -4.89
C ASP A 12 -0.25 0.86 -4.92
N LEU A 13 0.24 1.58 -3.90
CA LEU A 13 0.01 3.02 -3.75
C LEU A 13 1.28 3.84 -3.99
N ASP A 14 2.29 3.65 -3.13
CA ASP A 14 3.51 4.46 -3.16
C ASP A 14 4.38 4.05 -4.36
N ASP A 15 4.87 5.03 -5.11
CA ASP A 15 5.55 4.84 -6.41
C ASP A 15 4.75 4.08 -7.50
N THR A 16 3.51 3.73 -7.19
CA THR A 16 2.55 3.18 -8.17
C THR A 16 1.52 4.24 -8.58
N LEU A 17 0.54 4.55 -7.74
CA LEU A 17 -0.47 5.60 -8.01
C LEU A 17 -0.02 6.99 -7.55
N LEU A 18 0.76 7.04 -6.48
CA LEU A 18 1.37 8.26 -5.94
C LEU A 18 2.89 8.19 -6.18
N ILE A 19 3.47 9.20 -6.79
CA ILE A 19 4.93 9.31 -6.88
C ILE A 19 5.45 9.67 -5.49
N ASN A 20 5.94 8.67 -4.77
CA ASN A 20 6.34 8.75 -3.37
C ASN A 20 7.51 7.82 -3.06
N ASP A 21 8.73 8.30 -3.31
CA ASP A 21 9.92 7.56 -2.92
C ASP A 21 10.03 7.50 -1.40
N MET A 22 9.81 6.30 -0.84
CA MET A 22 9.83 6.10 0.60
C MET A 22 11.20 6.38 1.23
N SER A 23 12.29 6.30 0.48
CA SER A 23 13.63 6.67 0.98
C SER A 23 13.77 8.19 1.19
N GLU A 24 13.09 8.98 0.36
CA GLU A 24 13.03 10.44 0.49
C GLU A 24 11.94 10.88 1.48
N PHE A 25 10.80 10.19 1.50
CA PHE A 25 9.65 10.53 2.34
C PHE A 25 9.89 10.21 3.83
N SER A 26 10.45 9.03 4.13
CA SER A 26 10.56 8.52 5.51
C SER A 26 11.33 9.44 6.47
N PRO A 27 12.45 10.09 6.10
CA PRO A 27 13.12 11.03 6.97
C PRO A 27 12.22 12.18 7.43
N HIS A 28 11.44 12.76 6.51
CA HIS A 28 10.50 13.84 6.82
C HIS A 28 9.34 13.38 7.71
N TYR A 29 8.83 12.18 7.44
CA TYR A 29 7.81 11.55 8.27
C TYR A 29 8.29 11.31 9.70
N PHE A 30 9.48 10.75 9.90
CA PHE A 30 10.03 10.50 11.22
C PHE A 30 10.35 11.81 11.98
N GLU A 31 10.85 12.83 11.31
CA GLU A 31 11.07 14.14 11.94
C GLU A 31 9.75 14.79 12.39
N ALA A 32 8.70 14.70 11.58
CA ALA A 32 7.37 15.19 11.96
C ALA A 32 6.80 14.42 13.18
N LEU A 33 6.97 13.08 13.21
CA LEU A 33 6.58 12.25 14.35
C LEU A 33 7.34 12.64 15.63
N LYS A 34 8.68 12.71 15.58
CA LYS A 34 9.51 13.12 16.72
C LYS A 34 9.06 14.45 17.30
N LYS A 35 8.84 15.43 16.43
CA LYS A 35 8.34 16.75 16.84
C LYS A 35 7.00 16.65 17.57
N ARG A 36 6.09 15.80 17.05
CA ARG A 36 4.73 15.64 17.59
C ARG A 36 4.72 14.92 18.93
N VAL A 37 5.54 13.89 19.10
CA VAL A 37 5.56 13.05 20.32
C VAL A 37 6.36 13.68 21.46
N LYS A 38 7.31 14.57 21.17
CA LYS A 38 8.21 15.21 22.14
C LYS A 38 7.55 15.77 23.40
N PRO A 39 6.32 16.33 23.38
CA PRO A 39 5.65 16.81 24.59
C PRO A 39 5.22 15.72 25.57
N VAL A 40 5.14 14.45 25.14
CA VAL A 40 4.54 13.35 25.92
C VAL A 40 5.43 12.12 26.06
N CYS A 41 6.46 11.98 25.22
CA CYS A 41 7.35 10.83 25.18
C CYS A 41 8.74 11.29 24.74
N SER A 42 9.82 10.65 25.23
CA SER A 42 11.15 10.85 24.68
C SER A 42 11.16 10.45 23.19
N PRO A 43 11.58 11.33 22.27
CA PRO A 43 11.65 10.99 20.86
C PRO A 43 12.55 9.79 20.56
N GLU A 44 13.64 9.62 21.30
CA GLU A 44 14.59 8.52 21.14
C GLU A 44 13.94 7.19 21.54
N VAL A 45 13.32 7.14 22.73
CA VAL A 45 12.59 5.95 23.22
C VAL A 45 11.43 5.62 22.28
N PHE A 46 10.70 6.63 21.80
CA PHE A 46 9.63 6.45 20.83
C PHE A 46 10.15 5.82 19.53
N MET A 47 11.25 6.31 18.98
CA MET A 47 11.80 5.79 17.71
C MET A 47 12.33 4.37 17.85
N ASP A 48 12.99 4.03 18.97
CA ASP A 48 13.46 2.66 19.24
C ASP A 48 12.27 1.69 19.40
N ALA A 49 11.20 2.13 20.08
CA ALA A 49 9.98 1.37 20.21
C ALA A 49 9.28 1.17 18.86
N LEU A 50 9.24 2.23 18.03
CA LEU A 50 8.66 2.19 16.68
C LEU A 50 9.41 1.20 15.78
N ASP A 51 10.74 1.26 15.77
CA ASP A 51 11.57 0.34 14.97
C ASP A 51 11.32 -1.12 15.38
N ALA A 52 11.32 -1.41 16.68
CA ALA A 52 11.03 -2.75 17.19
C ALA A 52 9.62 -3.24 16.80
N ALA A 53 8.61 -2.34 16.85
CA ALA A 53 7.24 -2.66 16.47
C ALA A 53 7.11 -2.90 14.95
N MET A 54 7.77 -2.08 14.15
CA MET A 54 7.82 -2.26 12.69
C MET A 54 8.47 -3.59 12.31
N HIS A 55 9.59 -3.95 12.92
CA HIS A 55 10.22 -5.27 12.73
C HIS A 55 9.27 -6.43 13.07
N ALA A 56 8.49 -6.31 14.14
CA ALA A 56 7.51 -7.33 14.51
C ALA A 56 6.37 -7.44 13.49
N VAL A 57 5.89 -6.30 12.96
CA VAL A 57 4.87 -6.26 11.91
C VAL A 57 5.38 -6.86 10.61
N TRP A 58 6.61 -6.53 10.18
CA TRP A 58 7.21 -7.09 8.97
C TRP A 58 7.36 -8.62 9.01
N LYS A 59 7.58 -9.17 10.20
CA LYS A 59 7.69 -10.63 10.43
C LYS A 59 6.35 -11.32 10.68
N ASN A 60 5.25 -10.56 10.73
CA ASN A 60 3.94 -11.14 10.97
C ASN A 60 3.46 -11.91 9.72
N ASP A 61 3.12 -13.17 9.95
CA ASP A 61 2.66 -14.14 8.95
C ASP A 61 1.14 -14.41 9.04
N GLY A 62 0.41 -13.58 9.77
CA GLY A 62 -1.03 -13.74 10.00
C GLY A 62 -1.38 -14.54 11.26
N GLN A 63 -0.50 -15.39 11.78
CA GLN A 63 -0.79 -16.25 12.94
C GLN A 63 -0.88 -15.46 14.25
N ASN A 64 -0.24 -14.29 14.33
CA ASN A 64 -0.26 -13.42 15.50
C ASN A 64 -1.44 -12.42 15.49
N GLY A 65 -2.34 -12.53 14.52
CA GLY A 65 -3.46 -11.63 14.31
C GLY A 65 -3.10 -10.40 13.47
N LYS A 66 -3.94 -9.38 13.52
CA LYS A 66 -3.78 -8.17 12.70
C LYS A 66 -2.51 -7.39 13.07
N ASN A 67 -1.93 -6.70 12.09
CA ASN A 67 -0.69 -5.94 12.25
C ASN A 67 -0.80 -4.86 13.33
N ALA A 68 -1.94 -4.20 13.47
CA ALA A 68 -2.20 -3.26 14.56
C ALA A 68 -2.03 -3.90 15.95
N LYS A 69 -2.52 -5.14 16.13
CA LYS A 69 -2.37 -5.87 17.41
C LYS A 69 -0.89 -6.20 17.67
N VAL A 70 -0.17 -6.67 16.66
CA VAL A 70 1.27 -6.99 16.74
C VAL A 70 2.07 -5.73 17.03
N PHE A 71 1.77 -4.63 16.35
CA PHE A 71 2.36 -3.32 16.57
C PHE A 71 2.22 -2.87 18.03
N TRP A 72 1.01 -2.73 18.52
CA TRP A 72 0.74 -2.24 19.86
C TRP A 72 1.26 -3.16 20.96
N LYS A 73 1.23 -4.47 20.76
CA LYS A 73 1.81 -5.46 21.68
C LYS A 73 3.33 -5.27 21.85
N THR A 74 4.02 -4.87 20.78
CA THR A 74 5.46 -4.67 20.78
C THR A 74 5.84 -3.25 21.18
N PHE A 75 5.09 -2.26 20.72
CA PHE A 75 5.36 -0.84 20.87
C PHE A 75 5.11 -0.33 22.29
N ALA A 76 3.87 -0.53 22.80
CA ALA A 76 3.44 0.08 24.05
C ALA A 76 4.32 -0.26 25.27
N PRO A 77 4.79 -1.51 25.47
CA PRO A 77 5.64 -1.85 26.63
C PRO A 77 7.04 -1.20 26.60
N ARG A 78 7.45 -0.62 25.47
CA ARG A 78 8.78 -0.02 25.28
C ARG A 78 8.77 1.49 25.48
N LEU A 79 7.59 2.08 25.63
CA LEU A 79 7.48 3.53 25.82
C LEU A 79 7.77 3.94 27.25
N ASP A 80 8.29 5.15 27.42
CA ASP A 80 8.47 5.85 28.70
C ASP A 80 7.29 6.76 29.06
N CYS A 81 6.15 6.59 28.38
CA CYS A 81 4.96 7.40 28.54
C CYS A 81 3.68 6.55 28.55
N ASP A 82 2.58 7.18 28.98
CA ASP A 82 1.27 6.53 28.99
C ASP A 82 0.76 6.20 27.59
N ARG A 83 0.30 4.95 27.38
CA ARG A 83 -0.18 4.47 26.09
C ARG A 83 -1.33 5.32 25.53
N ASN A 84 -2.31 5.68 26.37
CA ASN A 84 -3.49 6.41 25.89
C ASN A 84 -3.09 7.83 25.42
N LYS A 85 -2.09 8.44 26.08
CA LYS A 85 -1.56 9.75 25.68
C LYS A 85 -0.88 9.66 24.31
N ILE A 86 -0.04 8.65 24.08
CA ILE A 86 0.65 8.51 22.80
C ILE A 86 -0.33 8.14 21.68
N GLU A 87 -1.35 7.31 21.96
CA GLU A 87 -2.40 6.96 21.00
C GLU A 87 -3.14 8.21 20.52
N ALA A 88 -3.61 9.08 21.44
CA ALA A 88 -4.26 10.35 21.11
C ALA A 88 -3.33 11.32 20.34
N VAL A 89 -2.04 11.30 20.63
CA VAL A 89 -1.03 12.10 19.91
C VAL A 89 -0.88 11.60 18.47
N LEU A 90 -0.82 10.27 18.27
CA LEU A 90 -0.72 9.67 16.93
C LEU A 90 -2.00 9.88 16.10
N GLU A 91 -3.18 9.73 16.70
CA GLU A 91 -4.46 10.07 16.05
C GLU A 91 -4.46 11.52 15.56
N THR A 92 -4.04 12.46 16.42
CA THR A 92 -3.95 13.88 16.04
C THR A 92 -2.91 14.10 14.94
N PHE A 93 -1.78 13.40 14.99
CA PHE A 93 -0.74 13.49 13.96
C PHE A 93 -1.29 13.09 12.59
N TYR A 94 -1.93 11.92 12.48
CA TYR A 94 -2.47 11.47 11.21
C TYR A 94 -3.67 12.30 10.72
N ALA A 95 -4.49 12.82 11.65
CA ALA A 95 -5.63 13.65 11.29
C ALA A 95 -5.24 15.07 10.81
N LYS A 96 -4.12 15.62 11.28
CA LYS A 96 -3.76 17.04 11.06
C LYS A 96 -2.37 17.24 10.47
N ASP A 97 -1.33 16.68 11.12
CA ASP A 97 0.06 17.03 10.78
C ASP A 97 0.54 16.26 9.54
N PHE A 98 0.03 15.06 9.32
CA PHE A 98 0.41 14.19 8.22
C PHE A 98 0.20 14.84 6.85
N GLU A 99 -0.84 15.68 6.71
CA GLU A 99 -1.11 16.42 5.47
C GLU A 99 0.05 17.34 5.06
N SER A 100 0.86 17.83 6.01
CA SER A 100 2.03 18.64 5.71
C SER A 100 3.12 17.90 4.92
N LEU A 101 3.09 16.57 4.94
CA LEU A 101 4.04 15.71 4.23
C LEU A 101 3.73 15.56 2.74
N ARG A 102 2.52 15.96 2.31
CA ARG A 102 2.10 15.93 0.89
C ARG A 102 3.11 16.59 -0.05
N LYS A 103 3.76 17.66 0.40
CA LYS A 103 4.78 18.40 -0.39
C LYS A 103 6.01 17.57 -0.79
N HIS A 104 6.23 16.42 -0.13
CA HIS A 104 7.31 15.48 -0.45
C HIS A 104 6.85 14.37 -1.40
N THR A 105 5.63 14.45 -1.92
CA THR A 105 5.06 13.53 -2.89
C THR A 105 4.62 14.28 -4.15
N ARG A 106 4.33 13.56 -5.22
CA ARG A 106 3.79 14.14 -6.46
C ARG A 106 2.67 13.26 -6.99
N THR A 107 1.63 13.89 -7.49
CA THR A 107 0.54 13.20 -8.19
C THR A 107 1.03 12.71 -9.55
N ASP A 108 0.77 11.45 -9.89
CA ASP A 108 0.95 10.97 -11.27
C ASP A 108 -0.24 11.45 -12.12
N PRO A 109 -0.01 12.13 -13.24
CA PRO A 109 -1.10 12.66 -14.06
C PRO A 109 -1.98 11.58 -14.69
N HIS A 110 -1.52 10.32 -14.75
CA HIS A 110 -2.26 9.19 -15.30
C HIS A 110 -3.01 8.39 -14.23
N ALA A 111 -2.76 8.60 -12.92
CA ALA A 111 -3.42 7.83 -11.88
C ALA A 111 -4.95 8.03 -11.88
N ARG A 112 -5.41 9.28 -11.97
CA ARG A 112 -6.84 9.57 -12.01
C ARG A 112 -7.52 9.11 -13.31
N PRO A 113 -7.00 9.39 -14.52
CA PRO A 113 -7.56 8.84 -15.76
C PRO A 113 -7.65 7.30 -15.75
N LEU A 114 -6.64 6.62 -15.21
CA LEU A 114 -6.65 5.17 -15.06
C LEU A 114 -7.79 4.71 -14.13
N MET A 115 -7.94 5.34 -12.96
CA MET A 115 -9.03 4.98 -12.04
C MET A 115 -10.40 5.25 -12.65
N ASP A 116 -10.60 6.42 -13.31
CA ASP A 116 -11.86 6.71 -14.01
C ASP A 116 -12.20 5.58 -15.01
N LEU A 117 -11.22 5.15 -15.81
CA LEU A 117 -11.37 4.10 -16.82
C LEU A 117 -11.69 2.72 -16.21
N VAL A 118 -10.93 2.29 -15.19
CA VAL A 118 -11.11 0.94 -14.64
C VAL A 118 -12.45 0.80 -13.91
N PHE A 119 -12.92 1.85 -13.24
CA PHE A 119 -14.25 1.89 -12.64
C PHE A 119 -15.36 1.93 -13.70
N GLU A 120 -15.18 2.70 -14.79
CA GLU A 120 -16.11 2.71 -15.93
C GLU A 120 -16.23 1.33 -16.60
N LYS A 121 -15.12 0.61 -16.72
CA LYS A 121 -15.08 -0.76 -17.27
C LYS A 121 -15.66 -1.82 -16.33
N GLY A 122 -15.95 -1.47 -15.06
CA GLY A 122 -16.59 -2.36 -14.09
C GLY A 122 -15.64 -3.39 -13.46
N PHE A 123 -14.33 -3.13 -13.42
CA PHE A 123 -13.40 -3.94 -12.65
C PHE A 123 -13.65 -3.78 -11.15
N GLN A 124 -13.45 -4.85 -10.38
CA GLN A 124 -13.21 -4.70 -8.95
C GLN A 124 -11.84 -4.07 -8.73
N VAL A 125 -11.76 -3.13 -7.79
CA VAL A 125 -10.52 -2.37 -7.54
C VAL A 125 -10.15 -2.41 -6.08
N ALA A 126 -8.95 -2.92 -5.78
CA ALA A 126 -8.38 -2.90 -4.44
C ALA A 126 -7.09 -2.06 -4.38
N ILE A 127 -6.90 -1.36 -3.27
CA ILE A 127 -5.63 -0.73 -2.92
C ILE A 127 -4.88 -1.67 -2.00
N VAL A 128 -3.75 -2.18 -2.47
CA VAL A 128 -2.98 -3.25 -1.80
C VAL A 128 -1.57 -2.76 -1.45
N THR A 129 -1.51 -1.67 -0.72
CA THR A 129 -0.26 -1.08 -0.21
C THR A 129 0.27 -1.88 0.99
N GLN A 130 1.56 -1.67 1.33
CA GLN A 130 2.18 -2.28 2.49
C GLN A 130 1.42 -1.91 3.77
N PRO A 131 0.87 -2.88 4.54
CA PRO A 131 -0.04 -2.63 5.63
C PRO A 131 0.68 -2.32 6.95
N VAL A 132 1.49 -1.27 6.92
CA VAL A 132 2.30 -0.78 8.05
C VAL A 132 1.85 0.60 8.53
N PHE A 133 0.95 1.24 7.80
CA PHE A 133 0.36 2.54 8.14
C PHE A 133 -1.10 2.39 8.56
N PRO A 134 -1.60 3.27 9.45
CA PRO A 134 -3.02 3.33 9.78
C PRO A 134 -3.84 3.84 8.58
N ARG A 135 -5.13 3.50 8.60
CA ARG A 135 -6.09 3.82 7.54
C ARG A 135 -6.06 5.30 7.15
N GLU A 136 -5.97 6.20 8.11
CA GLU A 136 -5.94 7.65 7.89
C GLU A 136 -4.77 8.07 6.99
N ALA A 137 -3.60 7.48 7.20
CA ALA A 137 -2.42 7.74 6.37
C ALA A 137 -2.59 7.22 4.93
N ILE A 138 -3.23 6.06 4.77
CA ILE A 138 -3.53 5.51 3.45
C ILE A 138 -4.53 6.41 2.72
N LEU A 139 -5.62 6.79 3.38
CA LEU A 139 -6.64 7.67 2.81
C LEU A 139 -6.08 9.05 2.44
N ALA A 140 -5.17 9.61 3.24
CA ALA A 140 -4.48 10.86 2.92
C ALA A 140 -3.67 10.72 1.62
N ARG A 141 -2.87 9.66 1.50
CA ARG A 141 -2.04 9.42 0.29
C ARG A 141 -2.89 9.15 -0.96
N LEU A 142 -4.03 8.46 -0.85
CA LEU A 142 -4.98 8.31 -1.95
C LEU A 142 -5.54 9.69 -2.40
N ARG A 143 -5.83 10.59 -1.46
CA ARG A 143 -6.21 11.97 -1.81
C ARG A 143 -5.07 12.73 -2.50
N TRP A 144 -3.82 12.56 -2.05
CA TRP A 144 -2.65 13.19 -2.68
C TRP A 144 -2.41 12.67 -4.10
N ALA A 145 -2.68 11.39 -4.34
CA ALA A 145 -2.65 10.78 -5.66
C ALA A 145 -3.81 11.25 -6.59
N GLY A 146 -4.82 11.94 -6.04
CA GLY A 146 -6.01 12.37 -6.78
C GLY A 146 -7.05 11.26 -6.97
N VAL A 147 -6.91 10.15 -6.24
CA VAL A 147 -7.75 8.94 -6.33
C VAL A 147 -8.40 8.58 -5.00
N GLY A 148 -8.83 9.58 -4.23
CA GLY A 148 -9.41 9.39 -2.90
C GLY A 148 -10.79 8.73 -2.89
N VAL A 149 -11.15 8.12 -1.74
CA VAL A 149 -12.41 7.38 -1.50
C VAL A 149 -13.68 8.22 -1.62
N ALA A 150 -13.58 9.54 -1.65
CA ALA A 150 -14.73 10.40 -1.93
C ALA A 150 -15.22 10.32 -3.39
N ARG A 151 -14.39 9.77 -4.30
CA ARG A 151 -14.68 9.62 -5.71
C ARG A 151 -14.84 8.17 -6.14
N TYR A 152 -14.07 7.25 -5.53
CA TYR A 152 -13.99 5.85 -5.93
C TYR A 152 -14.35 4.94 -4.75
N ASP A 153 -15.26 4.00 -5.00
CA ASP A 153 -15.69 2.99 -4.03
C ASP A 153 -14.82 1.73 -4.22
N TYR A 154 -13.67 1.71 -3.53
CA TYR A 154 -12.75 0.58 -3.58
C TYR A 154 -13.33 -0.65 -2.87
N ASP A 155 -13.26 -1.81 -3.50
CA ASP A 155 -13.71 -3.08 -2.92
C ASP A 155 -12.87 -3.45 -1.68
N TYR A 156 -11.58 -3.10 -1.66
CA TYR A 156 -10.72 -3.31 -0.49
C TYR A 156 -9.56 -2.29 -0.43
N ILE A 157 -9.17 -1.91 0.77
CA ILE A 157 -7.98 -1.10 1.04
C ILE A 157 -7.21 -1.75 2.18
N THR A 158 -5.99 -2.22 1.92
CA THR A 158 -5.14 -2.81 2.95
C THR A 158 -4.61 -1.75 3.89
N THR A 159 -4.69 -2.02 5.19
CA THR A 159 -4.20 -1.16 6.26
C THR A 159 -3.61 -2.02 7.38
N TYR A 160 -2.88 -1.44 8.33
CA TYR A 160 -2.34 -2.23 9.43
C TYR A 160 -3.44 -2.77 10.37
N GLU A 161 -4.65 -2.18 10.35
CA GLU A 161 -5.78 -2.63 11.16
C GLU A 161 -6.44 -3.89 10.60
N ASN A 162 -6.46 -4.05 9.27
CA ASN A 162 -7.21 -5.13 8.64
C ASN A 162 -6.34 -6.28 8.10
N MET A 163 -5.03 -6.09 7.98
CA MET A 163 -4.11 -7.13 7.49
C MET A 163 -3.33 -7.80 8.63
N GLY A 164 -3.04 -9.09 8.44
CA GLY A 164 -2.24 -9.91 9.36
C GLY A 164 -0.88 -10.30 8.82
N ALA A 165 -0.58 -9.98 7.56
CA ALA A 165 0.70 -10.21 6.91
C ALA A 165 1.10 -8.99 6.08
N CYS A 166 2.39 -8.91 5.73
CA CYS A 166 2.96 -7.87 4.85
C CYS A 166 3.36 -8.48 3.50
N LYS A 167 3.40 -7.70 2.42
CA LYS A 167 4.06 -8.11 1.18
C LYS A 167 5.55 -8.39 1.45
N PRO A 168 6.17 -9.41 0.87
CA PRO A 168 5.66 -10.32 -0.17
C PRO A 168 5.07 -11.64 0.37
N HIS A 169 4.63 -11.71 1.63
CA HIS A 169 4.12 -12.95 2.20
C HIS A 169 2.88 -13.44 1.42
N PRO A 170 2.79 -14.74 1.06
CA PRO A 170 1.65 -15.27 0.31
C PRO A 170 0.29 -15.00 0.97
N ASP A 171 0.22 -15.09 2.31
CA ASP A 171 -1.03 -14.85 3.07
C ASP A 171 -1.55 -13.41 2.94
N PHE A 172 -0.65 -12.44 2.62
CA PHE A 172 -1.09 -11.09 2.30
C PHE A 172 -2.00 -11.10 1.06
N PHE A 173 -1.52 -11.67 -0.03
CA PHE A 173 -2.29 -11.73 -1.29
C PHE A 173 -3.50 -12.64 -1.17
N ALA A 174 -3.35 -13.81 -0.52
CA ALA A 174 -4.46 -14.73 -0.26
C ALA A 174 -5.61 -14.04 0.48
N THR A 175 -5.32 -13.26 1.54
CA THR A 175 -6.33 -12.49 2.27
C THR A 175 -7.06 -11.50 1.36
N VAL A 176 -6.36 -10.84 0.44
CA VAL A 176 -6.97 -9.86 -0.46
C VAL A 176 -7.89 -10.53 -1.47
N ILE A 177 -7.43 -11.58 -2.17
CA ILE A 177 -8.25 -12.29 -3.17
C ILE A 177 -9.45 -13.00 -2.54
N GLU A 178 -9.30 -13.56 -1.33
CA GLU A 178 -10.41 -14.11 -0.56
C GLU A 178 -11.48 -13.04 -0.27
N HIS A 179 -11.04 -11.84 0.16
CA HIS A 179 -11.95 -10.72 0.43
C HIS A 179 -12.72 -10.28 -0.84
N LEU A 180 -12.05 -10.29 -1.98
CA LEU A 180 -12.66 -9.94 -3.27
C LEU A 180 -13.56 -11.05 -3.81
N GLY A 181 -13.49 -12.28 -3.28
CA GLY A 181 -14.21 -13.44 -3.78
C GLY A 181 -13.80 -13.82 -5.20
N ARG A 182 -12.48 -13.73 -5.49
CA ARG A 182 -11.91 -14.00 -6.81
C ARG A 182 -10.91 -15.15 -6.77
N ASP A 183 -10.72 -15.79 -7.93
CA ASP A 183 -9.59 -16.67 -8.14
C ASP A 183 -8.34 -15.85 -8.46
N ALA A 184 -7.17 -16.35 -8.10
CA ALA A 184 -5.91 -15.66 -8.34
C ALA A 184 -5.69 -15.32 -9.82
N ALA A 185 -6.06 -16.22 -10.74
CA ALA A 185 -5.96 -16.02 -12.20
C ALA A 185 -6.92 -14.93 -12.75
N GLU A 186 -7.89 -14.46 -11.95
CA GLU A 186 -8.77 -13.35 -12.30
C GLU A 186 -8.25 -11.99 -11.81
N CYS A 187 -7.09 -11.98 -11.12
CA CYS A 187 -6.52 -10.82 -10.45
C CYS A 187 -5.21 -10.36 -11.11
N LEU A 188 -5.09 -9.06 -11.33
CA LEU A 188 -3.86 -8.42 -11.78
C LEU A 188 -3.28 -7.57 -10.65
N MET A 189 -2.09 -7.93 -10.15
CA MET A 189 -1.31 -7.09 -9.23
C MET A 189 -0.52 -6.04 -10.01
N ILE A 190 -0.70 -4.78 -9.67
CA ILE A 190 -0.07 -3.63 -10.30
C ILE A 190 0.77 -2.93 -9.23
N GLY A 191 2.09 -2.91 -9.39
CA GLY A 191 2.99 -2.31 -8.41
C GLY A 191 4.38 -2.03 -8.98
N ASP A 192 5.16 -1.23 -8.24
CA ASP A 192 6.50 -0.81 -8.65
C ASP A 192 7.62 -1.68 -8.06
N SER A 193 7.31 -2.45 -7.01
CA SER A 193 8.31 -3.22 -6.27
C SER A 193 8.43 -4.68 -6.75
N PRO A 194 9.57 -5.04 -7.40
CA PRO A 194 9.81 -6.42 -7.81
C PRO A 194 9.82 -7.41 -6.65
N ASP A 195 10.27 -6.96 -5.47
CA ASP A 195 10.43 -7.83 -4.31
C ASP A 195 9.15 -7.92 -3.46
N ALA A 196 8.27 -6.92 -3.53
CA ALA A 196 7.04 -6.87 -2.74
C ALA A 196 5.79 -7.23 -3.56
N ASP A 197 5.65 -6.75 -4.79
CA ASP A 197 4.44 -6.87 -5.60
C ASP A 197 4.45 -8.07 -6.54
N LEU A 198 5.54 -8.26 -7.29
CA LEU A 198 5.63 -9.32 -8.29
C LEU A 198 5.57 -10.76 -7.71
N PRO A 199 5.93 -11.02 -6.42
CA PRO A 199 5.70 -12.33 -5.81
C PRO A 199 4.23 -12.78 -5.77
N ALA A 200 3.24 -11.92 -6.02
CA ALA A 200 1.84 -12.28 -6.24
C ALA A 200 1.67 -13.40 -7.30
N ARG A 201 2.56 -13.48 -8.29
CA ARG A 201 2.60 -14.56 -9.29
C ARG A 201 2.73 -15.96 -8.70
N ARG A 202 3.32 -16.09 -7.51
CA ARG A 202 3.46 -17.40 -6.83
C ARG A 202 2.11 -18.01 -6.44
N LEU A 203 1.06 -17.18 -6.37
CA LEU A 203 -0.30 -17.62 -6.13
C LEU A 203 -1.10 -17.83 -7.43
N GLY A 204 -0.50 -17.55 -8.59
CA GLY A 204 -1.16 -17.61 -9.89
C GLY A 204 -1.84 -16.31 -10.32
N MET A 205 -1.54 -15.20 -9.65
CA MET A 205 -2.00 -13.87 -10.07
C MET A 205 -1.18 -13.40 -11.28
N HIS A 206 -1.81 -12.60 -12.15
CA HIS A 206 -1.10 -11.81 -13.14
C HIS A 206 -0.44 -10.60 -12.52
N THR A 207 0.61 -10.06 -13.17
CA THR A 207 1.38 -8.93 -12.65
C THR A 207 1.70 -7.91 -13.73
N PHE A 208 1.51 -6.64 -13.39
CA PHE A 208 1.99 -5.50 -14.17
C PHE A 208 3.02 -4.73 -13.34
N TRP A 209 4.25 -4.68 -13.81
CA TRP A 209 5.30 -3.92 -13.15
C TRP A 209 5.28 -2.45 -13.60
N VAL A 210 5.01 -1.54 -12.68
CA VAL A 210 5.09 -0.09 -12.90
C VAL A 210 6.57 0.33 -12.86
N ASP A 211 7.17 0.49 -14.02
CA ASP A 211 8.57 0.86 -14.15
C ASP A 211 8.75 2.39 -14.04
N ARG A 212 9.33 2.83 -12.94
CA ARG A 212 9.69 4.24 -12.68
C ARG A 212 11.10 4.60 -13.16
N GLY A 213 11.79 3.70 -13.83
CA GLY A 213 13.16 3.90 -14.31
C GLY A 213 14.23 3.93 -13.22
N ARG A 214 13.89 3.52 -11.99
CA ARG A 214 14.81 3.53 -10.83
C ARG A 214 15.53 2.21 -10.62
N ILE A 215 14.94 1.11 -11.08
CA ILE A 215 15.46 -0.23 -10.89
C ILE A 215 16.17 -0.69 -12.17
N PRO A 216 17.40 -1.23 -12.05
CA PRO A 216 18.06 -1.83 -13.20
C PRO A 216 17.19 -2.90 -13.85
N LYS A 217 17.35 -3.08 -15.17
CA LYS A 217 16.54 -3.98 -15.99
C LYS A 217 16.32 -5.33 -15.31
N LEU A 218 15.08 -5.60 -14.90
CA LEU A 218 14.65 -6.94 -14.53
C LEU A 218 14.55 -7.83 -15.78
N PRO A 219 14.70 -9.17 -15.63
CA PRO A 219 14.38 -10.10 -16.70
C PRO A 219 12.95 -9.86 -17.22
N ALA A 220 12.74 -9.97 -18.51
CA ALA A 220 11.41 -9.78 -19.11
C ALA A 220 10.34 -10.72 -18.52
N ALA A 221 10.75 -11.90 -18.04
CA ALA A 221 9.87 -12.88 -17.39
C ALA A 221 9.54 -12.55 -15.91
N ALA A 222 10.00 -11.42 -15.36
CA ALA A 222 9.74 -11.08 -13.96
C ALA A 222 8.29 -10.65 -13.71
N SER A 223 7.59 -10.15 -14.74
CA SER A 223 6.17 -9.76 -14.74
C SER A 223 5.51 -10.17 -16.06
N ASP A 224 4.19 -10.23 -16.10
CA ASP A 224 3.45 -10.57 -17.33
C ASP A 224 3.44 -9.37 -18.28
N ALA A 225 3.32 -8.17 -17.73
CA ALA A 225 3.52 -6.92 -18.47
C ALA A 225 4.28 -5.89 -17.63
N ARG A 226 4.77 -4.84 -18.28
CA ARG A 226 5.45 -3.71 -17.62
C ARG A 226 5.29 -2.43 -18.41
N GLY A 227 5.38 -1.32 -17.72
CA GLY A 227 5.32 0.02 -18.32
C GLY A 227 5.00 1.06 -17.25
N ASN A 228 4.59 2.24 -17.67
CA ASN A 228 4.05 3.27 -16.79
C ASN A 228 2.51 3.20 -16.76
N LEU A 229 1.85 4.08 -15.99
CA LEU A 229 0.37 4.06 -15.89
C LEU A 229 -0.33 4.39 -17.21
N ARG A 230 0.30 5.12 -18.13
CA ARG A 230 -0.25 5.37 -19.47
C ARG A 230 -0.27 4.09 -20.32
N ASP A 231 0.79 3.27 -20.21
CA ASP A 231 0.84 1.98 -20.91
C ASP A 231 -0.26 1.05 -20.38
N LEU A 232 -0.50 1.04 -19.07
CA LEU A 232 -1.60 0.28 -18.45
C LEU A 232 -2.98 0.79 -18.92
N ILE A 233 -3.19 2.12 -19.04
CA ILE A 233 -4.42 2.67 -19.64
C ILE A 233 -4.65 2.08 -21.03
N THR A 234 -3.61 2.04 -21.88
CA THR A 234 -3.72 1.46 -23.21
C THR A 234 -4.15 0.00 -23.19
N LEU A 235 -3.56 -0.83 -22.30
CA LEU A 235 -3.97 -2.25 -22.17
C LEU A 235 -5.44 -2.39 -21.74
N VAL A 236 -5.93 -1.51 -20.87
CA VAL A 236 -7.33 -1.52 -20.42
C VAL A 236 -8.27 -1.06 -21.55
N GLU A 237 -7.89 -0.01 -22.29
CA GLU A 237 -8.68 0.53 -23.41
C GLU A 237 -8.82 -0.48 -24.55
N THR A 238 -7.74 -1.14 -24.94
CA THR A 238 -7.70 -2.12 -26.02
C THR A 238 -8.31 -3.48 -25.65
N GLY A 239 -8.42 -3.78 -24.35
CA GLY A 239 -8.81 -5.09 -23.83
C GLY A 239 -7.66 -6.10 -23.76
N GLU A 240 -6.47 -5.76 -24.20
CA GLU A 240 -5.27 -6.62 -24.14
C GLU A 240 -4.88 -7.01 -22.69
N ILE A 241 -5.43 -6.30 -21.70
CA ILE A 241 -5.26 -6.65 -20.28
C ILE A 241 -5.77 -8.08 -19.96
N HIS A 242 -6.70 -8.61 -20.75
CA HIS A 242 -7.25 -9.96 -20.58
C HIS A 242 -6.39 -11.05 -21.24
N ASP A 243 -5.36 -10.67 -21.98
CA ASP A 243 -4.44 -11.58 -22.68
C ASP A 243 -3.13 -11.81 -21.88
N LEU A 244 -3.05 -11.24 -20.65
CA LEU A 244 -1.90 -11.37 -19.76
C LEU A 244 -1.83 -12.78 -19.06
#